data_d2600747b7e04bffb23dfc33dab4cdb7
#
_entry.id   d2600747b7e04bffb23dfc33dab4cdb7
#
_cell.length_a   1.000
_cell.length_b   1.000
_cell.length_c   1.000
_cell.angle_alpha   90.00
_cell.angle_beta   90.00
_cell.angle_gamma   90.00
#
_symmetry.space_group_name_H-M   'P 1'
#
loop_
_entity.id
_entity.type
_entity.pdbx_description
1 polymer ?
#
loop_
_entity_poly.entity_id
_entity_poly.type
_entity_poly.pdbx_seq_one_letter_code
_entity_poly.pdbx_strand_id
1 'polypeptide(L)'
;MSTAVRTPRPVAALVVVAMDEEARPFLDALAPLDDVDEVPLLGTARAWSLALPGAAAAGGGRLATVETVGPDAEPDDGRADAAAGGPHAEPDAGSNGGRPSGPRELVLVRSGIGLVAAASALATALTRLAPAVVLSAGTTGGLGREVEVGDVCVSTTLAYTNADATAFGYAHGQTPGQPAVFEADTAVLARVEEVGPAALRASTASSGGARIRAGQMLAGNSFVTAANVGRARELFPGAVSTDMESTALAQVAASAGIPFASVRGVSDLCGPEAGQDFHIGAHEAAARSAAVVLAALG
;
A
#
# COMPACT_ATOMS: atom_id res chain seq x y z
N MET A 1 33.62 -8.58 12.29
CA MET A 1 32.47 -9.44 12.68
C MET A 1 31.56 -9.51 11.44
N SER A 2 31.41 -10.68 10.81
CA SER A 2 30.55 -10.84 9.63
C SER A 2 29.10 -10.84 10.10
N THR A 3 28.37 -9.75 9.84
CA THR A 3 26.91 -9.73 10.01
C THR A 3 26.32 -10.61 8.91
N ALA A 4 25.88 -11.80 9.28
CA ALA A 4 25.15 -12.66 8.36
C ALA A 4 23.92 -11.89 7.87
N VAL A 5 23.86 -11.59 6.57
CA VAL A 5 22.68 -11.01 5.93
C VAL A 5 21.53 -12.02 6.12
N ARG A 6 20.55 -11.69 6.94
CA ARG A 6 19.38 -12.55 7.15
C ARG A 6 18.52 -12.51 5.90
N THR A 7 18.22 -13.65 5.31
CA THR A 7 17.27 -13.77 4.20
C THR A 7 15.89 -13.27 4.66
N PRO A 8 15.22 -12.38 3.91
CA PRO A 8 13.87 -11.93 4.23
C PRO A 8 12.90 -13.12 4.34
N ARG A 9 12.03 -13.08 5.33
CA ARG A 9 11.05 -14.13 5.60
C ARG A 9 9.86 -14.00 4.67
N PRO A 10 9.42 -15.08 3.97
CA PRO A 10 8.25 -15.04 3.11
C PRO A 10 6.97 -14.85 3.92
N VAL A 11 6.07 -13.98 3.42
CA VAL A 11 4.72 -13.75 3.95
C VAL A 11 3.72 -13.66 2.81
N ALA A 12 2.45 -13.99 3.07
CA ALA A 12 1.42 -13.99 2.01
C ALA A 12 1.12 -12.57 1.51
N ALA A 13 1.04 -11.61 2.44
CA ALA A 13 0.78 -10.21 2.10
C ALA A 13 1.42 -9.26 3.12
N LEU A 14 1.75 -8.05 2.66
CA LEU A 14 2.05 -6.91 3.50
C LEU A 14 1.06 -5.80 3.19
N VAL A 15 0.30 -5.36 4.18
CA VAL A 15 -0.67 -4.27 4.07
C VAL A 15 -0.12 -3.05 4.81
N VAL A 16 -0.06 -1.91 4.13
CA VAL A 16 0.37 -0.64 4.72
C VAL A 16 -0.80 0.30 4.87
N VAL A 17 -0.95 0.83 6.06
CA VAL A 17 -1.92 1.87 6.45
C VAL A 17 -1.17 3.05 7.08
N ALA A 18 -1.76 4.23 7.08
CA ALA A 18 -1.12 5.42 7.63
C ALA A 18 -1.42 5.65 9.12
N MET A 19 -2.63 5.34 9.57
CA MET A 19 -3.16 5.74 10.87
C MET A 19 -3.65 4.55 11.71
N ASP A 20 -3.82 4.77 13.00
CA ASP A 20 -4.35 3.75 13.92
C ASP A 20 -5.81 3.41 13.59
N GLU A 21 -6.60 4.40 13.17
CA GLU A 21 -7.98 4.22 12.72
C GLU A 21 -8.08 3.31 11.49
N GLU A 22 -7.06 3.34 10.63
CA GLU A 22 -6.99 2.49 9.43
C GLU A 22 -6.47 1.08 9.75
N ALA A 23 -5.64 0.95 10.78
CA ALA A 23 -5.16 -0.35 11.24
C ALA A 23 -6.23 -1.15 11.99
N ARG A 24 -7.10 -0.46 12.72
CA ARG A 24 -8.07 -1.06 13.63
C ARG A 24 -8.97 -2.11 12.98
N PRO A 25 -9.57 -1.89 11.79
CA PRO A 25 -10.42 -2.91 11.16
C PRO A 25 -9.70 -4.22 10.86
N PHE A 26 -8.41 -4.20 10.56
CA PHE A 26 -7.60 -5.42 10.36
C PHE A 26 -7.33 -6.12 11.68
N LEU A 27 -6.98 -5.36 12.74
CA LEU A 27 -6.71 -5.89 14.07
C LEU A 27 -7.96 -6.49 14.73
N ASP A 28 -9.13 -5.94 14.44
CA ASP A 28 -10.40 -6.45 14.94
C ASP A 28 -10.86 -7.71 14.16
N ALA A 29 -10.48 -7.85 12.88
CA ALA A 29 -10.89 -8.94 12.01
C ALA A 29 -9.97 -10.17 12.09
N LEU A 30 -8.69 -10.00 12.40
CA LEU A 30 -7.69 -11.05 12.32
C LEU A 30 -7.02 -11.30 13.68
N ALA A 31 -6.79 -12.59 13.99
CA ALA A 31 -6.03 -12.94 15.18
C ALA A 31 -4.53 -12.68 15.00
N PRO A 32 -3.82 -12.20 16.03
CA PRO A 32 -2.36 -12.10 16.01
C PRO A 32 -1.74 -13.50 15.92
N LEU A 33 -0.60 -13.60 15.21
CA LEU A 33 0.18 -14.84 15.09
C LEU A 33 1.26 -14.97 16.17
N ASP A 34 1.71 -13.83 16.74
CA ASP A 34 2.74 -13.77 17.76
C ASP A 34 2.16 -13.31 19.11
N ASP A 35 2.85 -13.65 20.21
CA ASP A 35 2.53 -13.13 21.56
C ASP A 35 2.80 -11.62 21.70
N VAL A 36 3.35 -11.01 20.67
CA VAL A 36 3.63 -9.56 20.59
C VAL A 36 2.67 -8.92 19.62
N ASP A 37 1.72 -8.16 20.12
CA ASP A 37 0.67 -7.51 19.32
C ASP A 37 1.23 -6.46 18.34
N GLU A 38 2.38 -5.84 18.68
CA GLU A 38 2.96 -4.74 17.90
C GLU A 38 4.51 -4.83 17.90
N VAL A 39 5.11 -4.78 16.71
CA VAL A 39 6.57 -4.77 16.51
C VAL A 39 7.02 -3.39 16.04
N PRO A 40 7.91 -2.69 16.77
CA PRO A 40 8.46 -1.41 16.33
C PRO A 40 9.30 -1.56 15.06
N LEU A 41 9.10 -0.65 14.13
CA LEU A 41 9.92 -0.45 12.94
C LEU A 41 10.68 0.88 13.03
N LEU A 42 11.16 1.39 11.88
CA LEU A 42 11.84 2.68 11.84
C LEU A 42 10.89 3.82 12.24
N GLY A 43 11.36 4.71 13.09
CA GLY A 43 10.60 5.88 13.53
C GLY A 43 9.36 5.50 14.36
N THR A 44 8.20 6.01 13.94
CA THR A 44 6.90 5.73 14.59
C THR A 44 6.14 4.58 13.94
N ALA A 45 6.69 3.95 12.90
CA ALA A 45 6.05 2.83 12.24
C ALA A 45 5.92 1.62 13.18
N ARG A 46 4.85 0.85 12.99
CA ARG A 46 4.53 -0.36 13.76
C ARG A 46 4.14 -1.47 12.81
N ALA A 47 4.37 -2.73 13.22
CA ALA A 47 3.96 -3.88 12.44
C ALA A 47 3.34 -4.96 13.35
N TRP A 48 2.30 -5.62 12.82
CA TRP A 48 1.62 -6.76 13.44
C TRP A 48 1.60 -7.93 12.47
N SER A 49 1.87 -9.13 12.99
CA SER A 49 1.70 -10.39 12.24
C SER A 49 0.33 -10.98 12.52
N LEU A 50 -0.50 -11.13 11.49
CA LEU A 50 -1.90 -11.50 11.59
C LEU A 50 -2.19 -12.76 10.79
N ALA A 51 -3.08 -13.63 11.30
CA ALA A 51 -3.50 -14.86 10.64
C ALA A 51 -4.56 -14.58 9.57
N LEU A 52 -4.26 -14.86 8.29
CA LEU A 52 -5.30 -14.89 7.24
C LEU A 52 -6.18 -16.13 7.38
N PRO A 53 -7.49 -16.05 7.06
CA PRO A 53 -8.40 -17.19 7.10
C PRO A 53 -7.85 -18.39 6.33
N GLY A 54 -7.90 -19.58 6.94
CA GLY A 54 -7.35 -20.81 6.36
C GLY A 54 -5.87 -21.08 6.68
N ALA A 55 -5.19 -20.25 7.49
CA ALA A 55 -3.88 -20.58 8.03
C ALA A 55 -3.99 -21.67 9.09
N ALA A 56 -3.29 -22.80 8.93
CA ALA A 56 -3.03 -23.70 10.05
C ALA A 56 -2.06 -22.99 10.99
N ALA A 57 -2.31 -23.06 12.30
CA ALA A 57 -1.43 -22.47 13.31
C ALA A 57 0.01 -22.99 13.12
N ALA A 58 0.89 -22.15 12.61
CA ALA A 58 2.29 -22.45 12.41
C ALA A 58 3.11 -21.63 13.40
N GLY A 59 4.06 -22.27 14.06
CA GLY A 59 4.94 -21.67 15.05
C GLY A 59 5.69 -20.45 14.50
N GLY A 60 5.45 -19.31 15.13
CA GLY A 60 5.89 -17.99 14.69
C GLY A 60 7.41 -17.82 14.72
N GLY A 61 7.91 -17.31 13.62
CA GLY A 61 9.26 -16.71 13.58
C GLY A 61 9.16 -15.25 14.01
N ARG A 62 9.73 -14.92 15.18
CA ARG A 62 9.79 -13.55 15.69
C ARG A 62 10.42 -12.58 14.69
N LEU A 63 9.75 -11.46 14.41
CA LEU A 63 10.41 -10.28 13.86
C LEU A 63 11.45 -9.80 14.90
N ALA A 64 12.74 -9.93 14.57
CA ALA A 64 13.77 -9.46 15.49
C ALA A 64 13.73 -7.92 15.59
N THR A 65 13.77 -7.38 16.79
CA THR A 65 13.91 -5.95 17.06
C THR A 65 15.14 -5.39 16.35
N VAL A 66 15.00 -4.23 15.71
CA VAL A 66 16.14 -3.46 15.17
C VAL A 66 16.83 -2.79 16.34
N GLU A 67 18.07 -3.17 16.61
CA GLU A 67 18.94 -2.27 17.35
C GLU A 67 19.23 -1.05 16.47
N THR A 68 18.94 0.12 16.98
CA THR A 68 19.29 1.39 16.34
C THR A 68 20.80 1.49 16.26
N VAL A 69 21.35 1.48 15.04
CA VAL A 69 22.75 1.87 14.80
C VAL A 69 22.84 3.39 14.95
N GLY A 70 23.65 3.82 15.91
CA GLY A 70 23.97 5.24 16.10
C GLY A 70 24.70 5.87 14.88
N PRO A 71 24.75 7.21 14.80
CA PRO A 71 25.16 7.94 13.59
C PRO A 71 26.68 8.10 13.40
N ASP A 72 27.50 7.09 13.66
CA ASP A 72 28.95 7.16 13.49
C ASP A 72 29.47 6.05 12.55
N ALA A 73 29.34 6.27 11.24
CA ALA A 73 30.16 5.58 10.23
C ALA A 73 30.39 6.51 9.05
N GLU A 74 31.65 6.95 8.87
CA GLU A 74 32.09 7.71 7.71
C GLU A 74 31.99 6.88 6.42
N PRO A 75 31.68 7.52 5.24
CA PRO A 75 31.59 6.82 3.97
C PRO A 75 32.99 6.48 3.41
N ASP A 76 33.20 5.21 3.09
CA ASP A 76 34.35 4.71 2.36
C ASP A 76 34.16 4.97 0.84
N ASP A 77 35.11 5.71 0.24
CA ASP A 77 35.18 6.07 -1.20
C ASP A 77 35.65 4.88 -2.06
N GLY A 78 34.80 3.90 -2.26
CA GLY A 78 35.03 2.75 -3.15
C GLY A 78 34.42 2.95 -4.55
N ARG A 79 35.17 3.53 -5.50
CA ARG A 79 34.89 3.42 -6.95
C ARG A 79 34.89 1.96 -7.39
N ALA A 80 33.80 1.50 -7.97
CA ALA A 80 33.79 0.25 -8.74
C ALA A 80 33.13 0.45 -10.11
N ASP A 81 33.92 0.01 -11.14
CA ASP A 81 33.62 0.13 -12.56
C ASP A 81 32.39 -0.67 -13.01
N ALA A 82 31.70 -0.11 -14.02
CA ALA A 82 30.61 -0.74 -14.73
C ALA A 82 31.14 -1.90 -15.60
N ALA A 83 30.56 -3.08 -15.46
CA ALA A 83 30.68 -4.16 -16.43
C ALA A 83 29.31 -4.68 -16.84
N ALA A 84 29.11 -4.75 -18.15
CA ALA A 84 27.92 -5.07 -18.87
C ALA A 84 27.55 -6.57 -18.86
N GLY A 85 26.24 -6.84 -18.90
CA GLY A 85 25.66 -7.88 -19.76
C GLY A 85 25.85 -9.35 -19.37
N GLY A 86 24.78 -9.98 -18.91
CA GLY A 86 24.59 -11.43 -18.94
C GLY A 86 23.11 -11.77 -19.23
N PRO A 87 22.80 -12.90 -19.90
CA PRO A 87 21.56 -13.11 -20.63
C PRO A 87 20.34 -13.40 -19.76
N HIS A 88 19.20 -12.92 -20.24
CA HIS A 88 17.87 -13.24 -19.72
C HIS A 88 17.63 -14.76 -19.73
N ALA A 89 17.38 -15.33 -18.55
CA ALA A 89 16.79 -16.67 -18.45
C ALA A 89 15.28 -16.52 -18.52
N GLU A 90 14.66 -17.18 -19.49
CA GLU A 90 13.22 -17.31 -19.58
C GLU A 90 12.67 -18.12 -18.39
N PRO A 91 11.51 -17.75 -17.80
CA PRO A 91 10.90 -18.54 -16.76
C PRO A 91 10.30 -19.82 -17.36
N ASP A 92 10.74 -20.94 -16.85
CA ASP A 92 10.23 -22.28 -17.14
C ASP A 92 8.73 -22.38 -16.77
N ALA A 93 7.88 -22.54 -17.79
CA ALA A 93 6.46 -22.74 -17.63
C ALA A 93 6.17 -24.21 -17.33
N GLY A 94 6.14 -24.57 -16.07
CA GLY A 94 5.75 -25.92 -15.70
C GLY A 94 5.77 -26.21 -14.21
N SER A 95 4.68 -25.93 -13.49
CA SER A 95 4.25 -26.86 -12.44
C SER A 95 2.92 -26.45 -11.79
N ASN A 96 1.96 -27.34 -11.85
CA ASN A 96 0.88 -27.66 -10.90
C ASN A 96 0.46 -26.56 -9.91
N GLY A 97 -0.80 -26.12 -10.06
CA GLY A 97 -1.55 -25.28 -9.11
C GLY A 97 -1.79 -25.93 -7.74
N GLY A 98 -0.73 -26.19 -6.98
CA GLY A 98 -0.80 -26.45 -5.55
C GLY A 98 -0.75 -25.12 -4.81
N ARG A 99 -1.82 -24.73 -4.08
CA ARG A 99 -1.77 -23.65 -3.09
C ARG A 99 -0.53 -23.86 -2.21
N PRO A 100 0.32 -22.85 -2.02
CA PRO A 100 1.48 -23.00 -1.15
C PRO A 100 1.01 -23.38 0.26
N SER A 101 1.56 -24.50 0.78
CA SER A 101 1.25 -25.06 2.10
C SER A 101 1.98 -24.35 3.25
N GLY A 102 2.33 -23.07 3.07
CA GLY A 102 2.93 -22.22 4.10
C GLY A 102 1.87 -21.47 4.93
N PRO A 103 2.24 -20.96 6.11
CA PRO A 103 1.32 -20.16 6.91
C PRO A 103 0.87 -18.94 6.10
N ARG A 104 -0.44 -18.76 5.97
CA ARG A 104 -1.01 -17.58 5.32
C ARG A 104 -0.97 -16.43 6.32
N GLU A 105 0.11 -15.68 6.27
CA GLU A 105 0.36 -14.57 7.18
C GLU A 105 0.19 -13.25 6.43
N LEU A 106 -0.54 -12.32 7.04
CA LEU A 106 -0.58 -10.92 6.68
C LEU A 106 0.28 -10.15 7.68
N VAL A 107 1.24 -9.38 7.20
CA VAL A 107 1.89 -8.36 8.03
C VAL A 107 1.23 -7.02 7.78
N LEU A 108 0.60 -6.46 8.81
CA LEU A 108 0.04 -5.12 8.80
C LEU A 108 1.10 -4.12 9.27
N VAL A 109 1.33 -3.06 8.50
CA VAL A 109 2.28 -1.99 8.85
C VAL A 109 1.53 -0.67 8.94
N ARG A 110 1.57 -0.02 10.11
CA ARG A 110 1.17 1.38 10.27
C ARG A 110 2.40 2.27 10.07
N SER A 111 2.42 3.02 8.98
CA SER A 111 3.57 3.79 8.56
C SER A 111 3.68 5.19 9.19
N GLY A 112 2.54 5.80 9.54
CA GLY A 112 2.40 7.25 9.67
C GLY A 112 2.02 7.89 8.34
N ILE A 113 1.54 9.15 8.40
CA ILE A 113 1.03 9.90 7.25
C ILE A 113 2.18 10.45 6.41
N GLY A 114 2.04 10.40 5.09
CA GLY A 114 2.88 11.07 4.11
C GLY A 114 3.86 10.15 3.38
N LEU A 115 4.31 10.62 2.21
CA LEU A 115 5.13 9.85 1.27
C LEU A 115 6.39 9.26 1.90
N VAL A 116 7.12 10.06 2.71
CA VAL A 116 8.38 9.63 3.32
C VAL A 116 8.13 8.59 4.40
N ALA A 117 7.12 8.77 5.26
CA ALA A 117 6.75 7.83 6.30
C ALA A 117 6.38 6.47 5.68
N ALA A 118 5.51 6.49 4.66
CA ALA A 118 5.08 5.29 3.95
C ALA A 118 6.26 4.55 3.28
N ALA A 119 7.09 5.28 2.50
CA ALA A 119 8.23 4.70 1.80
C ALA A 119 9.24 4.10 2.77
N SER A 120 9.61 4.81 3.84
CA SER A 120 10.59 4.33 4.81
C SER A 120 10.08 3.13 5.61
N ALA A 121 8.80 3.11 5.98
CA ALA A 121 8.20 1.97 6.67
C ALA A 121 8.20 0.71 5.79
N LEU A 122 7.75 0.82 4.52
CA LEU A 122 7.75 -0.30 3.59
C LEU A 122 9.18 -0.78 3.30
N ALA A 123 10.12 0.13 2.96
CA ALA A 123 11.49 -0.23 2.68
C ALA A 123 12.15 -0.96 3.88
N THR A 124 11.90 -0.48 5.11
CA THR A 124 12.39 -1.14 6.33
C THR A 124 11.77 -2.53 6.50
N ALA A 125 10.47 -2.69 6.28
CA ALA A 125 9.80 -3.98 6.35
C ALA A 125 10.38 -4.98 5.36
N LEU A 126 10.65 -4.56 4.11
CA LEU A 126 11.21 -5.40 3.05
C LEU A 126 12.64 -5.88 3.33
N THR A 127 13.39 -5.25 4.23
CA THR A 127 14.69 -5.80 4.68
C THR A 127 14.55 -7.11 5.45
N ARG A 128 13.34 -7.47 5.89
CA ARG A 128 13.03 -8.61 6.76
C ARG A 128 11.97 -9.53 6.21
N LEU A 129 11.12 -9.01 5.34
CA LEU A 129 9.95 -9.69 4.81
C LEU A 129 10.04 -9.77 3.29
N ALA A 130 9.62 -10.91 2.75
CA ALA A 130 9.43 -11.13 1.32
C ALA A 130 7.94 -11.39 1.07
N PRO A 131 7.10 -10.34 0.98
CA PRO A 131 5.68 -10.51 0.74
C PRO A 131 5.41 -10.92 -0.71
N ALA A 132 4.41 -11.79 -0.92
CA ALA A 132 3.94 -12.12 -2.27
C ALA A 132 3.21 -10.94 -2.93
N VAL A 133 2.64 -10.04 -2.12
CA VAL A 133 1.96 -8.81 -2.57
C VAL A 133 2.05 -7.73 -1.49
N VAL A 134 2.14 -6.47 -1.90
CA VAL A 134 2.01 -5.29 -1.04
C VAL A 134 0.72 -4.58 -1.39
N LEU A 135 -0.08 -4.25 -0.38
CA LEU A 135 -1.32 -3.47 -0.54
C LEU A 135 -1.25 -2.19 0.29
N SER A 136 -1.66 -1.07 -0.30
CA SER A 136 -1.98 0.15 0.45
C SER A 136 -3.47 0.14 0.78
N ALA A 137 -3.81 0.32 2.06
CA ALA A 137 -5.19 0.36 2.53
C ALA A 137 -5.42 1.62 3.38
N GLY A 138 -6.69 1.94 3.65
CA GLY A 138 -7.07 3.08 4.48
C GLY A 138 -8.06 4.00 3.79
N THR A 139 -7.92 5.30 4.02
CA THR A 139 -8.83 6.35 3.54
C THR A 139 -8.26 7.13 2.37
N THR A 140 -9.12 7.76 1.57
CA THR A 140 -8.74 8.58 0.41
C THR A 140 -9.79 9.66 0.15
N GLY A 141 -9.37 10.79 -0.42
CA GLY A 141 -10.27 11.81 -0.95
C GLY A 141 -10.68 11.49 -2.39
N GLY A 142 -11.98 11.56 -2.69
CA GLY A 142 -12.53 11.33 -4.02
C GLY A 142 -12.26 12.49 -4.98
N LEU A 143 -11.75 12.19 -6.19
CA LEU A 143 -11.49 13.17 -7.25
C LEU A 143 -12.45 13.01 -8.44
N GLY A 144 -12.75 11.77 -8.79
CA GLY A 144 -13.58 11.46 -9.95
C GLY A 144 -15.03 11.96 -9.80
N ARG A 145 -15.66 12.37 -10.90
CA ARG A 145 -17.03 12.91 -10.86
C ARG A 145 -18.09 11.91 -10.41
N GLU A 146 -17.83 10.61 -10.62
CA GLU A 146 -18.75 9.53 -10.25
C GLU A 146 -18.39 8.87 -8.93
N VAL A 147 -17.34 9.36 -8.27
CA VAL A 147 -16.92 8.86 -6.96
C VAL A 147 -17.77 9.52 -5.90
N GLU A 148 -18.32 8.70 -5.01
CA GLU A 148 -19.15 9.14 -3.89
C GLU A 148 -18.45 8.81 -2.55
N VAL A 149 -18.78 9.58 -1.51
CA VAL A 149 -18.32 9.26 -0.14
C VAL A 149 -18.81 7.86 0.22
N GLY A 150 -17.89 7.05 0.72
CA GLY A 150 -18.15 5.66 1.07
C GLY A 150 -17.91 4.64 -0.04
N ASP A 151 -17.63 5.05 -1.27
CA ASP A 151 -17.09 4.17 -2.30
C ASP A 151 -15.70 3.64 -1.87
N VAL A 152 -15.22 2.60 -2.54
CA VAL A 152 -13.84 2.12 -2.40
C VAL A 152 -13.13 2.28 -3.74
N CYS A 153 -12.07 3.09 -3.77
CA CYS A 153 -11.21 3.23 -4.92
C CYS A 153 -10.15 2.14 -4.95
N VAL A 154 -9.90 1.56 -6.14
CA VAL A 154 -8.82 0.62 -6.39
C VAL A 154 -7.94 1.16 -7.52
N SER A 155 -6.61 1.12 -7.33
CA SER A 155 -5.68 1.65 -8.31
C SER A 155 -5.58 0.75 -9.55
N THR A 156 -5.70 1.37 -10.73
CA THR A 156 -5.16 0.78 -11.97
C THR A 156 -3.75 1.29 -12.21
N THR A 157 -3.53 2.57 -11.97
CA THR A 157 -2.22 3.23 -12.03
C THR A 157 -2.09 4.22 -10.88
N LEU A 158 -0.84 4.58 -10.55
CA LEU A 158 -0.55 5.58 -9.52
C LEU A 158 0.46 6.62 -10.03
N ALA A 159 0.26 7.89 -9.62
CA ALA A 159 1.16 9.00 -9.93
C ALA A 159 1.24 10.00 -8.76
N TYR A 160 2.31 10.80 -8.71
CA TYR A 160 2.41 11.85 -7.69
C TYR A 160 1.56 13.06 -8.08
N THR A 161 0.86 13.68 -7.11
CA THR A 161 0.04 14.87 -7.36
C THR A 161 0.86 16.10 -7.73
N ASN A 162 2.07 16.23 -7.22
CA ASN A 162 2.86 17.46 -7.26
C ASN A 162 4.29 17.29 -7.78
N ALA A 163 4.64 16.12 -8.32
CA ALA A 163 5.89 15.99 -9.05
C ALA A 163 5.78 16.70 -10.40
N ASP A 164 6.66 17.66 -10.65
CA ASP A 164 6.69 18.42 -11.88
C ASP A 164 8.10 18.55 -12.43
N ALA A 165 8.39 17.79 -13.45
CA ALA A 165 9.61 17.87 -14.22
C ALA A 165 9.32 18.10 -15.73
N THR A 166 8.15 18.69 -16.03
CA THR A 166 7.69 18.95 -17.41
C THR A 166 8.64 19.84 -18.20
N ALA A 167 9.38 20.74 -17.54
CA ALA A 167 10.44 21.53 -18.15
C ALA A 167 11.55 20.67 -18.80
N PHE A 168 11.65 19.41 -18.40
CA PHE A 168 12.61 18.42 -18.93
C PHE A 168 11.92 17.35 -19.80
N GLY A 169 10.64 17.53 -20.14
CA GLY A 169 9.89 16.63 -21.01
C GLY A 169 9.22 15.45 -20.30
N TYR A 170 9.23 15.43 -18.96
CA TYR A 170 8.49 14.42 -18.18
C TYR A 170 6.99 14.73 -18.09
N ALA A 171 6.18 13.73 -17.82
CA ALA A 171 4.76 13.93 -17.56
C ALA A 171 4.52 14.58 -16.18
N HIS A 172 3.38 15.25 -16.00
CA HIS A 172 2.94 15.64 -14.65
C HIS A 172 2.81 14.37 -13.77
N GLY A 173 3.25 14.46 -12.54
CA GLY A 173 3.26 13.33 -11.59
C GLY A 173 4.45 12.39 -11.74
N GLN A 174 5.30 12.59 -12.74
CA GLN A 174 6.48 11.78 -12.96
C GLN A 174 7.72 12.42 -12.31
N THR A 175 8.44 11.64 -11.50
CA THR A 175 9.79 12.00 -11.05
C THR A 175 10.83 11.54 -12.07
N PRO A 176 11.92 12.32 -12.33
CA PRO A 176 12.98 11.92 -13.25
C PRO A 176 13.53 10.52 -12.92
N GLY A 177 13.74 9.72 -13.96
CA GLY A 177 14.23 8.34 -13.81
C GLY A 177 13.18 7.30 -13.37
N GLN A 178 11.94 7.73 -13.13
CA GLN A 178 10.83 6.83 -12.81
C GLN A 178 9.86 6.73 -14.00
N PRO A 179 9.01 5.70 -14.09
CA PRO A 179 7.93 5.64 -15.07
C PRO A 179 6.94 6.80 -14.88
N ALA A 180 6.17 7.12 -15.92
CA ALA A 180 5.15 8.17 -15.85
C ALA A 180 4.04 7.83 -14.84
N VAL A 181 3.71 6.56 -14.72
CA VAL A 181 2.79 6.00 -13.72
C VAL A 181 3.33 4.67 -13.24
N PHE A 182 2.97 4.28 -12.01
CA PHE A 182 3.21 2.93 -11.51
C PHE A 182 1.95 2.11 -11.76
N GLU A 183 2.09 0.98 -12.44
CA GLU A 183 0.98 0.06 -12.72
C GLU A 183 0.63 -0.76 -11.48
N ALA A 184 -0.66 -0.91 -11.21
CA ALA A 184 -1.12 -1.85 -10.20
C ALA A 184 -1.06 -3.30 -10.73
N ASP A 185 -0.97 -4.26 -9.82
CA ASP A 185 -0.99 -5.68 -10.16
C ASP A 185 -2.36 -6.10 -10.69
N THR A 186 -2.38 -6.66 -11.90
CA THR A 186 -3.62 -7.03 -12.59
C THR A 186 -4.35 -8.18 -11.93
N ALA A 187 -3.66 -9.10 -11.28
CA ALA A 187 -4.29 -10.23 -10.58
C ALA A 187 -4.99 -9.75 -9.31
N VAL A 188 -4.38 -8.81 -8.58
CA VAL A 188 -5.02 -8.16 -7.43
C VAL A 188 -6.25 -7.38 -7.88
N LEU A 189 -6.14 -6.59 -8.96
CA LEU A 189 -7.26 -5.83 -9.49
C LEU A 189 -8.43 -6.74 -9.87
N ALA A 190 -8.17 -7.80 -10.64
CA ALA A 190 -9.19 -8.78 -11.03
C ALA A 190 -9.85 -9.44 -9.80
N ARG A 191 -9.06 -9.73 -8.77
CA ARG A 191 -9.62 -10.31 -7.54
C ARG A 191 -10.49 -9.32 -6.78
N VAL A 192 -10.10 -8.04 -6.71
CA VAL A 192 -10.93 -6.98 -6.10
C VAL A 192 -12.23 -6.79 -6.89
N GLU A 193 -12.19 -6.82 -8.22
CA GLU A 193 -13.39 -6.73 -9.06
C GLU A 193 -14.35 -7.90 -8.84
N GLU A 194 -13.83 -9.10 -8.65
CA GLU A 194 -14.63 -10.31 -8.41
C GLU A 194 -15.30 -10.31 -7.04
N VAL A 195 -14.55 -10.09 -5.96
CA VAL A 195 -15.05 -10.29 -4.58
C VAL A 195 -15.41 -8.98 -3.87
N GLY A 196 -14.80 -7.87 -4.29
CA GLY A 196 -14.91 -6.57 -3.64
C GLY A 196 -16.33 -6.04 -3.52
N PRO A 197 -17.19 -6.11 -4.57
CA PRO A 197 -18.56 -5.61 -4.47
C PRO A 197 -19.40 -6.29 -3.39
N ALA A 198 -19.21 -7.58 -3.18
CA ALA A 198 -19.92 -8.32 -2.11
C ALA A 198 -19.36 -7.97 -0.73
N ALA A 199 -18.03 -7.94 -0.59
CA ALA A 199 -17.35 -7.58 0.65
C ALA A 199 -17.68 -6.14 1.08
N LEU A 200 -17.69 -5.19 0.14
CA LEU A 200 -18.03 -3.80 0.38
C LEU A 200 -19.47 -3.66 0.89
N ARG A 201 -20.44 -4.28 0.23
CA ARG A 201 -21.86 -4.24 0.68
C ARG A 201 -22.07 -4.82 2.07
N ALA A 202 -21.25 -5.77 2.48
CA ALA A 202 -21.35 -6.41 3.80
C ALA A 202 -20.50 -5.72 4.88
N SER A 203 -19.68 -4.72 4.54
CA SER A 203 -18.64 -4.17 5.42
C SER A 203 -19.20 -3.30 6.55
N THR A 204 -20.20 -2.46 6.27
CA THR A 204 -20.80 -1.54 7.24
C THR A 204 -22.32 -1.45 7.02
N ALA A 205 -23.06 -0.95 8.03
CA ALA A 205 -24.51 -0.83 7.93
C ALA A 205 -24.96 0.14 6.81
N SER A 206 -24.13 1.11 6.44
CA SER A 206 -24.43 2.12 5.42
C SER A 206 -23.80 1.84 4.04
N SER A 207 -23.10 0.70 3.87
CA SER A 207 -22.37 0.39 2.63
C SER A 207 -23.21 -0.19 1.48
N GLY A 208 -24.54 -0.34 1.67
CA GLY A 208 -25.40 -0.98 0.68
C GLY A 208 -25.41 -0.35 -0.72
N GLY A 209 -25.20 0.96 -0.83
CA GLY A 209 -25.10 1.71 -2.08
C GLY A 209 -23.67 1.94 -2.58
N ALA A 210 -22.67 1.64 -1.77
CA ALA A 210 -21.27 1.90 -2.09
C ALA A 210 -20.75 1.01 -3.24
N ARG A 211 -19.78 1.53 -4.01
CA ARG A 211 -19.26 0.90 -5.21
C ARG A 211 -17.73 0.81 -5.20
N ILE A 212 -17.20 -0.16 -5.94
CA ILE A 212 -15.78 -0.22 -6.27
C ILE A 212 -15.53 0.71 -7.48
N ARG A 213 -14.52 1.57 -7.37
CA ARG A 213 -14.11 2.53 -8.40
C ARG A 213 -12.67 2.26 -8.81
N ALA A 214 -12.48 1.58 -9.93
CA ALA A 214 -11.14 1.34 -10.49
C ALA A 214 -10.68 2.56 -11.31
N GLY A 215 -9.42 2.97 -11.14
CA GLY A 215 -8.87 4.10 -11.88
C GLY A 215 -7.50 4.55 -11.39
N GLN A 216 -7.00 5.63 -11.98
CA GLN A 216 -5.76 6.25 -11.51
C GLN A 216 -5.96 6.83 -10.11
N MET A 217 -5.05 6.47 -9.19
CA MET A 217 -4.97 7.07 -7.86
C MET A 217 -3.73 7.96 -7.77
N LEU A 218 -3.85 9.06 -7.04
CA LEU A 218 -2.77 10.01 -6.85
C LEU A 218 -2.30 10.00 -5.40
N ALA A 219 -1.01 10.35 -5.17
CA ALA A 219 -0.54 10.63 -3.83
C ALA A 219 0.42 11.82 -3.77
N GLY A 220 0.38 12.55 -2.66
CA GLY A 220 1.27 13.68 -2.41
C GLY A 220 1.27 14.10 -0.94
N ASN A 221 2.23 14.95 -0.54
CA ASN A 221 2.32 15.43 0.84
C ASN A 221 1.35 16.57 1.19
N SER A 222 0.51 16.99 0.23
CA SER A 222 -0.50 18.02 0.48
C SER A 222 -1.87 17.39 0.68
N PHE A 223 -2.55 17.76 1.75
CA PHE A 223 -3.95 17.44 1.91
C PHE A 223 -4.75 18.18 0.82
N VAL A 224 -5.56 17.44 0.06
CA VAL A 224 -6.34 18.01 -1.05
C VAL A 224 -7.68 18.52 -0.52
N THR A 225 -7.92 19.82 -0.75
CA THR A 225 -9.13 20.53 -0.32
C THR A 225 -9.68 21.38 -1.48
N ALA A 226 -10.74 22.10 -1.27
CA ALA A 226 -11.29 23.06 -2.24
C ALA A 226 -10.25 24.04 -2.82
N ALA A 227 -9.20 24.35 -2.03
CA ALA A 227 -8.17 25.29 -2.47
C ALA A 227 -7.26 24.76 -3.58
N ASN A 228 -7.06 23.45 -3.68
CA ASN A 228 -6.11 22.83 -4.62
C ASN A 228 -6.69 21.68 -5.45
N VAL A 229 -7.89 21.19 -5.16
CA VAL A 229 -8.54 20.07 -5.88
C VAL A 229 -8.76 20.39 -7.37
N GLY A 230 -9.04 21.66 -7.70
CA GLY A 230 -9.24 22.08 -9.09
C GLY A 230 -8.03 21.77 -9.96
N ARG A 231 -6.83 22.10 -9.49
CA ARG A 231 -5.57 21.79 -10.18
C ARG A 231 -5.32 20.28 -10.32
N ALA A 232 -5.61 19.50 -9.29
CA ALA A 232 -5.46 18.05 -9.37
C ALA A 232 -6.38 17.45 -10.46
N ARG A 233 -7.64 17.87 -10.52
CA ARG A 233 -8.62 17.44 -11.52
C ARG A 233 -8.27 17.89 -12.95
N GLU A 234 -7.66 19.05 -13.08
CA GLU A 234 -7.22 19.58 -14.38
C GLU A 234 -6.03 18.80 -14.92
N LEU A 235 -5.01 18.54 -14.08
CA LEU A 235 -3.80 17.85 -14.48
C LEU A 235 -3.99 16.32 -14.64
N PHE A 236 -4.94 15.75 -13.90
CA PHE A 236 -5.23 14.31 -13.88
C PHE A 236 -6.73 14.04 -14.06
N PRO A 237 -7.30 14.32 -15.25
CA PRO A 237 -8.76 14.26 -15.45
C PRO A 237 -9.35 12.85 -15.32
N GLY A 238 -8.52 11.80 -15.36
CA GLY A 238 -8.91 10.40 -15.16
C GLY A 238 -8.68 9.88 -13.74
N ALA A 239 -8.19 10.72 -12.82
CA ALA A 239 -7.93 10.27 -11.46
C ALA A 239 -9.25 10.08 -10.68
N VAL A 240 -9.36 8.95 -9.98
CA VAL A 240 -10.52 8.62 -9.15
C VAL A 240 -10.37 9.11 -7.72
N SER A 241 -9.13 9.13 -7.18
CA SER A 241 -8.89 9.53 -5.79
C SER A 241 -7.47 10.05 -5.55
N THR A 242 -7.25 10.59 -4.36
CA THR A 242 -5.95 11.06 -3.89
C THR A 242 -5.76 10.76 -2.40
N ASP A 243 -4.54 10.37 -2.04
CA ASP A 243 -4.12 10.11 -0.67
C ASP A 243 -2.70 10.69 -0.41
N MET A 244 -2.05 10.28 0.66
CA MET A 244 -0.73 10.81 1.01
C MET A 244 0.37 9.73 1.03
N GLU A 245 0.12 8.50 0.60
CA GLU A 245 1.05 7.37 0.74
C GLU A 245 1.20 6.51 -0.52
N SER A 246 0.10 6.21 -1.21
CA SER A 246 0.00 5.08 -2.16
C SER A 246 1.05 5.10 -3.26
N THR A 247 1.34 6.27 -3.86
CA THR A 247 2.34 6.34 -4.96
C THR A 247 3.76 6.07 -4.45
N ALA A 248 4.10 6.51 -3.23
CA ALA A 248 5.40 6.22 -2.65
C ALA A 248 5.55 4.72 -2.32
N LEU A 249 4.49 4.07 -1.84
CA LEU A 249 4.45 2.62 -1.64
C LEU A 249 4.58 1.88 -2.96
N ALA A 250 3.88 2.32 -4.02
CA ALA A 250 3.98 1.75 -5.36
C ALA A 250 5.41 1.84 -5.91
N GLN A 251 6.07 2.99 -5.74
CA GLN A 251 7.45 3.17 -6.17
C GLN A 251 8.42 2.23 -5.44
N VAL A 252 8.28 2.07 -4.12
CA VAL A 252 9.13 1.14 -3.35
C VAL A 252 8.87 -0.31 -3.77
N ALA A 253 7.59 -0.70 -3.91
CA ALA A 253 7.22 -2.05 -4.35
C ALA A 253 7.75 -2.35 -5.76
N ALA A 254 7.59 -1.42 -6.72
CA ALA A 254 8.12 -1.55 -8.07
C ALA A 254 9.65 -1.69 -8.08
N SER A 255 10.37 -0.91 -7.25
CA SER A 255 11.82 -1.01 -7.11
C SER A 255 12.27 -2.35 -6.53
N ALA A 256 11.42 -3.00 -5.75
CA ALA A 256 11.65 -4.33 -5.18
C ALA A 256 11.12 -5.49 -6.07
N GLY A 257 10.45 -5.19 -7.19
CA GLY A 257 9.83 -6.19 -8.06
C GLY A 257 8.65 -6.92 -7.41
N ILE A 258 7.93 -6.27 -6.50
CA ILE A 258 6.83 -6.87 -5.74
C ILE A 258 5.48 -6.35 -6.29
N PRO A 259 4.50 -7.23 -6.57
CA PRO A 259 3.14 -6.84 -6.92
C PRO A 259 2.52 -5.85 -5.94
N PHE A 260 1.85 -4.81 -6.46
CA PHE A 260 1.27 -3.75 -5.64
C PHE A 260 -0.12 -3.34 -6.13
N ALA A 261 -1.02 -2.99 -5.21
CA ALA A 261 -2.23 -2.24 -5.49
C ALA A 261 -2.61 -1.36 -4.29
N SER A 262 -3.37 -0.28 -4.55
CA SER A 262 -4.00 0.53 -3.51
C SER A 262 -5.51 0.31 -3.52
N VAL A 263 -6.10 0.08 -2.33
CA VAL A 263 -7.53 -0.17 -2.12
C VAL A 263 -7.97 0.69 -0.94
N ARG A 264 -8.65 1.81 -1.19
CA ARG A 264 -8.93 2.82 -0.17
C ARG A 264 -10.39 3.26 -0.15
N GLY A 265 -10.96 3.43 1.03
CA GLY A 265 -12.32 3.94 1.23
C GLY A 265 -12.37 5.46 1.09
N VAL A 266 -13.36 5.96 0.39
CA VAL A 266 -13.55 7.41 0.18
C VAL A 266 -14.17 8.01 1.41
N SER A 267 -13.42 8.87 2.12
CA SER A 267 -13.87 9.59 3.31
C SER A 267 -14.52 10.92 2.99
N ASP A 268 -14.05 11.61 1.95
CA ASP A 268 -14.48 12.93 1.51
C ASP A 268 -14.28 13.11 -0.01
N LEU A 269 -14.79 14.19 -0.57
CA LEU A 269 -14.68 14.49 -2.02
C LEU A 269 -13.70 15.63 -2.33
N CYS A 270 -12.78 15.95 -1.45
CA CYS A 270 -11.84 17.06 -1.61
C CYS A 270 -12.53 18.41 -1.89
N GLY A 271 -13.77 18.57 -1.46
CA GLY A 271 -14.60 19.74 -1.68
C GLY A 271 -14.38 20.88 -0.68
N PRO A 272 -15.20 21.96 -0.73
CA PRO A 272 -15.15 23.07 0.24
C PRO A 272 -15.30 22.63 1.68
N GLU A 273 -15.91 21.49 1.89
CA GLU A 273 -16.30 20.91 3.17
C GLU A 273 -15.41 19.72 3.56
N ALA A 274 -14.32 19.47 2.84
CA ALA A 274 -13.36 18.37 3.06
C ALA A 274 -12.74 18.29 4.48
N GLY A 275 -13.14 19.17 5.37
CA GLY A 275 -12.82 19.13 6.81
C GLY A 275 -14.07 19.17 7.69
N GLN A 276 -15.28 19.27 7.10
CA GLN A 276 -16.54 19.42 7.81
C GLN A 276 -17.62 18.42 7.41
N ASP A 277 -17.60 17.89 6.18
CA ASP A 277 -18.56 16.91 5.69
C ASP A 277 -17.95 15.52 5.53
N PHE A 278 -17.51 14.96 6.63
CA PHE A 278 -17.41 13.51 6.71
C PHE A 278 -18.85 12.92 6.79
N HIS A 279 -19.44 12.64 5.66
CA HIS A 279 -20.72 11.90 5.65
C HIS A 279 -20.55 10.48 6.19
N ILE A 280 -19.30 9.96 6.17
CA ILE A 280 -18.86 8.80 6.94
C ILE A 280 -17.53 9.12 7.63
N GLY A 281 -17.38 8.72 8.90
CA GLY A 281 -16.11 8.92 9.61
C GLY A 281 -14.95 8.16 8.93
N ALA A 282 -13.71 8.65 9.13
CA ALA A 282 -12.50 7.98 8.62
C ALA A 282 -12.46 6.48 9.01
N HIS A 283 -12.93 6.14 10.21
CA HIS A 283 -13.05 4.77 10.68
C HIS A 283 -13.96 3.91 9.78
N GLU A 284 -15.10 4.42 9.32
CA GLU A 284 -16.01 3.68 8.46
C GLU A 284 -15.44 3.49 7.04
N ALA A 285 -14.83 4.53 6.47
CA ALA A 285 -14.13 4.42 5.20
C ALA A 285 -12.98 3.40 5.26
N ALA A 286 -12.20 3.41 6.36
CA ALA A 286 -11.16 2.43 6.62
C ALA A 286 -11.70 1.00 6.75
N ALA A 287 -12.84 0.82 7.43
CA ALA A 287 -13.49 -0.49 7.56
C ALA A 287 -13.92 -1.05 6.20
N ARG A 288 -14.43 -0.20 5.30
CA ARG A 288 -14.79 -0.59 3.93
C ARG A 288 -13.58 -1.01 3.10
N SER A 289 -12.48 -0.24 3.19
CA SER A 289 -11.19 -0.60 2.58
C SER A 289 -10.70 -1.96 3.08
N ALA A 290 -10.64 -2.14 4.39
CA ALA A 290 -10.17 -3.37 5.02
C ALA A 290 -11.00 -4.60 4.62
N ALA A 291 -12.32 -4.47 4.57
CA ALA A 291 -13.21 -5.56 4.15
C ALA A 291 -12.91 -6.02 2.71
N VAL A 292 -12.70 -5.08 1.78
CA VAL A 292 -12.36 -5.40 0.39
C VAL A 292 -10.97 -6.03 0.29
N VAL A 293 -9.96 -5.48 1.00
CA VAL A 293 -8.60 -6.02 1.04
C VAL A 293 -8.59 -7.44 1.58
N LEU A 294 -9.26 -7.70 2.71
CA LEU A 294 -9.31 -9.02 3.33
C LEU A 294 -10.01 -10.04 2.44
N ALA A 295 -11.09 -9.65 1.76
CA ALA A 295 -11.77 -10.52 0.80
C ALA A 295 -10.89 -10.84 -0.41
N ALA A 296 -10.10 -9.89 -0.90
CA ALA A 296 -9.17 -10.11 -2.01
C ALA A 296 -8.00 -11.04 -1.63
N LEU A 297 -7.60 -11.06 -0.36
CA LEU A 297 -6.55 -11.91 0.16
C LEU A 297 -7.05 -13.32 0.58
N GLY A 298 -8.34 -13.49 0.80
CA GLY A 298 -8.98 -14.77 1.14
C GLY A 298 -9.08 -15.71 -0.04
#